data_83bfb7b6ad64baedeba6ea228b6e798e
#
_entry.id   83bfb7b6ad64baedeba6ea228b6e798e
#
_cell.length_a   1.000
_cell.length_b   1.000
_cell.length_c   1.000
_cell.angle_alpha   90.00
_cell.angle_beta   90.00
_cell.angle_gamma   90.00
#
_symmetry.space_group_name_H-M   'P 1'
#
loop_
_entity.id
_entity.type
_entity.pdbx_description
1 polymer ?
#
loop_
_entity_poly.entity_id
_entity_poly.type
_entity_poly.pdbx_seq_one_letter_code
_entity_poly.pdbx_strand_id
1 'polypeptide(L)'
;METLTTIHQGPGHHAPRDYSRTPMNVYWEITRACALACRHCRAEAAPDADPDQLSFEEGAALLKQIGEFGDPLPQLILTGGDPLARPDLFRLIDEARRRGIGVSITPAATTALTREVLVRLKEHGVEGLGLSLDGSTAARHDSIRGVPGTFDRTVQGMLWTKDLGMPLQVNTLVSAETADDLPAIYELLTRFGVTRWSLFFLISVGRGSILEPLSTEAAEKLMAWVYQTARKAPFIVATTEAPSYRRVAIQVMRAEGKRGDEIRRSPVWRSSGIRDGHGIVFVSHTGDICPAGSLAS
;
A
#
# COMPACT_ATOMS: atom_id res chain seq x y z
N MET A 1 10.07 21.93 12.44
CA MET A 1 9.08 20.87 12.72
C MET A 1 8.04 20.89 11.62
N GLU A 2 8.52 20.65 10.44
CA GLU A 2 7.77 20.51 9.18
C GLU A 2 7.88 19.08 8.74
N THR A 3 6.82 18.56 8.15
CA THR A 3 6.76 17.34 7.36
C THR A 3 5.91 16.21 7.91
N LEU A 4 4.61 16.32 7.62
CA LEU A 4 3.72 15.16 7.59
C LEU A 4 2.85 15.20 6.33
N THR A 5 3.48 15.31 5.19
CA THR A 5 2.80 15.04 3.90
C THR A 5 3.89 14.95 2.85
N THR A 6 4.28 13.77 2.49
CA THR A 6 4.93 13.52 1.21
C THR A 6 6.04 12.47 1.31
N ILE A 7 5.72 11.22 1.04
CA ILE A 7 6.73 10.22 0.70
C ILE A 7 6.89 10.11 -0.83
N HIS A 8 6.51 11.10 -1.58
CA HIS A 8 6.80 11.18 -3.02
C HIS A 8 7.00 12.60 -3.51
N GLN A 9 7.66 13.44 -2.68
CA GLN A 9 8.22 14.68 -3.20
C GLN A 9 9.72 14.64 -2.91
N GLY A 10 10.48 14.34 -3.93
CA GLY A 10 11.87 14.80 -4.00
C GLY A 10 11.89 16.32 -3.82
N PRO A 11 13.06 16.93 -3.50
CA PRO A 11 13.18 18.35 -3.21
C PRO A 11 12.85 19.19 -4.45
N GLY A 12 11.59 19.58 -4.58
CA GLY A 12 11.07 20.46 -5.62
C GLY A 12 9.66 20.88 -5.26
N HIS A 13 9.40 22.18 -5.20
CA HIS A 13 8.07 22.76 -5.14
C HIS A 13 7.31 22.40 -6.44
N HIS A 14 6.69 21.22 -6.50
CA HIS A 14 5.82 20.90 -7.60
C HIS A 14 4.50 21.67 -7.43
N ALA A 15 4.02 22.28 -8.52
CA ALA A 15 2.68 22.82 -8.59
C ALA A 15 1.63 21.76 -8.15
N PRO A 16 0.49 22.14 -7.56
CA PRO A 16 -0.56 21.21 -7.21
C PRO A 16 -0.88 20.32 -8.42
N ARG A 17 -0.83 19.00 -8.25
CA ARG A 17 -1.13 18.06 -9.33
C ARG A 17 -2.59 18.15 -9.70
N ASP A 18 -2.86 18.31 -10.98
CA ASP A 18 -4.22 18.27 -11.52
C ASP A 18 -4.62 16.82 -11.82
N TYR A 19 -5.38 16.22 -10.90
CA TYR A 19 -5.82 14.83 -11.02
C TYR A 19 -6.87 14.60 -12.13
N SER A 20 -7.38 15.66 -12.77
CA SER A 20 -8.21 15.50 -13.98
C SER A 20 -7.37 15.16 -15.21
N ARG A 21 -6.05 15.37 -15.14
CA ARG A 21 -5.11 15.17 -16.24
C ARG A 21 -4.14 14.03 -16.00
N THR A 22 -3.64 13.88 -14.79
CA THR A 22 -2.66 12.85 -14.46
C THR A 22 -2.88 12.30 -13.05
N PRO A 23 -2.96 10.96 -12.86
CA PRO A 23 -3.06 10.37 -11.54
C PRO A 23 -1.76 10.58 -10.76
N MET A 24 -1.82 10.47 -9.43
CA MET A 24 -0.63 10.39 -8.60
C MET A 24 -0.03 8.99 -8.65
N ASN A 25 -0.89 7.98 -8.57
CA ASN A 25 -0.50 6.57 -8.53
C ASN A 25 -1.24 5.77 -9.58
N VAL A 26 -0.49 4.89 -10.25
CA VAL A 26 -1.04 3.78 -11.04
C VAL A 26 -0.68 2.49 -10.32
N TYR A 27 -1.69 1.79 -9.81
CA TYR A 27 -1.53 0.44 -9.28
C TYR A 27 -1.75 -0.55 -10.41
N TRP A 28 -0.75 -1.37 -10.70
CA TRP A 28 -0.88 -2.42 -11.70
C TRP A 28 -0.75 -3.79 -11.04
N GLU A 29 -1.84 -4.56 -11.08
CA GLU A 29 -1.88 -5.97 -10.72
C GLU A 29 -1.23 -6.77 -11.86
N ILE A 30 0.10 -6.95 -11.79
CA ILE A 30 0.84 -7.54 -12.92
C ILE A 30 0.65 -9.05 -13.07
N THR A 31 0.11 -9.71 -12.05
CA THR A 31 -0.21 -11.15 -12.05
C THR A 31 -1.17 -11.46 -10.90
N ARG A 32 -1.93 -12.55 -11.04
CA ARG A 32 -2.70 -13.17 -9.92
C ARG A 32 -1.97 -14.36 -9.31
N ALA A 33 -0.82 -14.78 -9.87
CA ALA A 33 -0.03 -15.86 -9.29
C ALA A 33 0.47 -15.51 -7.90
N CYS A 34 0.25 -16.39 -6.92
CA CYS A 34 0.72 -16.21 -5.55
C CYS A 34 0.76 -17.56 -4.81
N ALA A 35 1.83 -17.80 -4.07
CA ALA A 35 1.95 -18.98 -3.21
C ALA A 35 1.28 -18.83 -1.84
N LEU A 36 0.64 -17.67 -1.54
CA LEU A 36 -0.12 -17.46 -0.31
C LEU A 36 -1.62 -17.70 -0.52
N ALA A 37 -2.30 -18.07 0.56
CA ALA A 37 -3.73 -18.33 0.59
C ALA A 37 -4.48 -17.33 1.50
N CYS A 38 -4.14 -16.04 1.43
CA CYS A 38 -4.65 -15.00 2.32
C CYS A 38 -6.18 -14.98 2.35
N ARG A 39 -6.75 -14.96 3.56
CA ARG A 39 -8.22 -14.98 3.79
C ARG A 39 -8.91 -13.70 3.30
N HIS A 40 -8.18 -12.60 3.25
CA HIS A 40 -8.68 -11.28 2.79
C HIS A 40 -8.31 -10.96 1.35
N CYS A 41 -7.81 -11.92 0.57
CA CYS A 41 -7.30 -11.64 -0.77
C CYS A 41 -8.40 -11.10 -1.69
N ARG A 42 -8.29 -9.84 -2.07
CA ARG A 42 -9.18 -9.18 -3.01
C ARG A 42 -9.06 -9.79 -4.42
N ALA A 43 -7.82 -10.04 -4.84
CA ALA A 43 -7.52 -10.54 -6.19
C ALA A 43 -7.86 -12.03 -6.38
N GLU A 44 -8.28 -12.74 -5.30
CA GLU A 44 -8.51 -14.19 -5.34
C GLU A 44 -7.32 -14.94 -5.96
N ALA A 45 -6.11 -14.49 -5.61
CA ALA A 45 -4.86 -15.01 -6.16
C ALA A 45 -4.80 -16.54 -6.12
N ALA A 46 -4.25 -17.12 -7.17
CA ALA A 46 -4.09 -18.56 -7.38
C ALA A 46 -2.61 -18.93 -7.46
N PRO A 47 -2.23 -20.22 -7.32
CA PRO A 47 -0.83 -20.64 -7.45
C PRO A 47 -0.23 -20.33 -8.81
N ASP A 48 -1.02 -20.45 -9.88
CA ASP A 48 -0.60 -20.26 -11.25
C ASP A 48 -1.01 -18.90 -11.79
N ALA A 49 -0.26 -18.43 -12.80
CA ALA A 49 -0.60 -17.22 -13.52
C ALA A 49 -1.89 -17.40 -14.34
N ASP A 50 -2.66 -16.35 -14.43
CA ASP A 50 -3.83 -16.30 -15.31
C ASP A 50 -3.32 -16.35 -16.77
N PRO A 51 -3.88 -17.22 -17.63
CA PRO A 51 -3.47 -17.30 -19.04
C PRO A 51 -3.75 -15.99 -19.81
N ASP A 52 -4.73 -15.21 -19.37
CA ASP A 52 -5.13 -13.95 -20.00
C ASP A 52 -4.36 -12.74 -19.43
N GLN A 53 -3.38 -12.96 -18.51
CA GLN A 53 -2.58 -11.84 -18.03
C GLN A 53 -1.76 -11.20 -19.17
N LEU A 54 -1.64 -9.88 -19.12
CA LEU A 54 -0.87 -9.12 -20.12
C LEU A 54 0.51 -9.71 -20.33
N SER A 55 0.87 -9.95 -21.58
CA SER A 55 2.23 -10.29 -22.00
C SER A 55 3.21 -9.17 -21.69
N PHE A 56 4.51 -9.42 -21.88
CA PHE A 56 5.52 -8.36 -21.76
C PHE A 56 5.25 -7.21 -22.75
N GLU A 57 4.91 -7.52 -23.98
CA GLU A 57 4.67 -6.57 -25.06
C GLU A 57 3.47 -5.67 -24.76
N GLU A 58 2.38 -6.24 -24.27
CA GLU A 58 1.19 -5.49 -23.83
C GLU A 58 1.49 -4.65 -22.59
N GLY A 59 2.23 -5.20 -21.61
CA GLY A 59 2.70 -4.45 -20.45
C GLY A 59 3.61 -3.28 -20.84
N ALA A 60 4.51 -3.46 -21.81
CA ALA A 60 5.34 -2.37 -22.32
C ALA A 60 4.51 -1.29 -23.04
N ALA A 61 3.43 -1.68 -23.73
CA ALA A 61 2.49 -0.74 -24.33
C ALA A 61 1.73 0.05 -23.27
N LEU A 62 1.29 -0.59 -22.18
CA LEU A 62 0.70 0.08 -21.01
C LEU A 62 1.69 1.08 -20.40
N LEU A 63 2.94 0.68 -20.17
CA LEU A 63 3.98 1.58 -19.63
C LEU A 63 4.25 2.77 -20.55
N LYS A 64 4.15 2.58 -21.88
CA LYS A 64 4.22 3.71 -22.82
C LYS A 64 3.07 4.70 -22.60
N GLN A 65 1.84 4.22 -22.46
CA GLN A 65 0.67 5.08 -22.18
C GLN A 65 0.80 5.82 -20.83
N ILE A 66 1.32 5.14 -19.79
CA ILE A 66 1.60 5.79 -18.50
C ILE A 66 2.64 6.91 -18.66
N GLY A 67 3.66 6.71 -19.48
CA GLY A 67 4.65 7.75 -19.79
C GLY A 67 4.10 8.95 -20.57
N GLU A 68 2.96 8.79 -21.22
CA GLU A 68 2.28 9.85 -22.00
C GLU A 68 1.44 10.82 -21.13
N PHE A 69 1.24 10.52 -19.82
CA PHE A 69 0.60 11.47 -18.91
C PHE A 69 1.38 12.79 -18.74
N GLY A 70 2.69 12.78 -19.02
CA GLY A 70 3.53 13.98 -18.93
C GLY A 70 4.00 14.28 -17.50
N ASP A 71 4.64 15.42 -17.29
CA ASP A 71 5.24 15.82 -16.02
C ASP A 71 4.22 16.52 -15.10
N PRO A 72 4.11 16.12 -13.84
CA PRO A 72 4.83 15.02 -13.19
C PRO A 72 4.21 13.65 -13.53
N LEU A 73 5.04 12.67 -13.89
CA LEU A 73 4.60 11.31 -14.13
C LEU A 73 3.96 10.68 -12.88
N PRO A 74 3.00 9.76 -13.04
CA PRO A 74 2.49 8.99 -11.91
C PRO A 74 3.55 8.02 -11.36
N GLN A 75 3.43 7.70 -10.06
CA GLN A 75 4.16 6.59 -9.47
C GLN A 75 3.48 5.29 -9.88
N LEU A 76 4.26 4.36 -10.43
CA LEU A 76 3.81 3.00 -10.71
C LEU A 76 4.00 2.14 -9.46
N ILE A 77 2.94 1.48 -9.01
CA ILE A 77 2.98 0.52 -7.93
C ILE A 77 2.68 -0.86 -8.51
N LEU A 78 3.71 -1.69 -8.62
CA LEU A 78 3.57 -3.07 -9.05
C LEU A 78 3.02 -3.91 -7.91
N THR A 79 1.88 -4.52 -8.15
CA THR A 79 1.16 -5.35 -7.18
C THR A 79 0.61 -6.59 -7.85
N GLY A 80 -0.25 -7.35 -7.16
CA GLY A 80 -0.90 -8.51 -7.75
C GLY A 80 -1.19 -9.57 -6.70
N GLY A 81 -1.07 -10.82 -7.09
CA GLY A 81 -0.87 -11.94 -6.19
C GLY A 81 0.49 -11.78 -5.51
N ASP A 82 1.54 -12.22 -6.19
CA ASP A 82 2.93 -11.91 -5.84
C ASP A 82 3.68 -11.42 -7.08
N PRO A 83 4.05 -10.13 -7.16
CA PRO A 83 4.80 -9.62 -8.31
C PRO A 83 6.09 -10.40 -8.59
N LEU A 84 6.70 -11.00 -7.55
CA LEU A 84 7.92 -11.80 -7.70
C LEU A 84 7.68 -13.13 -8.42
N ALA A 85 6.42 -13.57 -8.54
CA ALA A 85 6.06 -14.77 -9.32
C ALA A 85 6.07 -14.51 -10.83
N ARG A 86 6.11 -13.24 -11.26
CA ARG A 86 6.10 -12.89 -12.69
C ARG A 86 7.50 -12.99 -13.30
N PRO A 87 7.73 -13.84 -14.32
CA PRO A 87 9.09 -14.12 -14.84
C PRO A 87 9.78 -12.91 -15.49
N ASP A 88 9.01 -12.02 -16.13
CA ASP A 88 9.51 -10.84 -16.84
C ASP A 88 9.46 -9.55 -16.00
N LEU A 89 9.25 -9.68 -14.68
CA LEU A 89 9.15 -8.55 -13.73
C LEU A 89 10.26 -7.51 -13.93
N PHE A 90 11.51 -7.96 -13.97
CA PHE A 90 12.67 -7.03 -14.06
C PHE A 90 12.70 -6.30 -15.40
N ARG A 91 12.29 -6.96 -16.48
CA ARG A 91 12.16 -6.32 -17.79
C ARG A 91 11.09 -5.23 -17.79
N LEU A 92 9.97 -5.45 -17.10
CA LEU A 92 8.92 -4.45 -16.94
C LEU A 92 9.39 -3.26 -16.09
N ILE A 93 10.15 -3.53 -15.02
CA ILE A 93 10.75 -2.47 -14.20
C ILE A 93 11.71 -1.62 -15.04
N ASP A 94 12.61 -2.25 -15.79
CA ASP A 94 13.57 -1.56 -16.67
C ASP A 94 12.84 -0.70 -17.72
N GLU A 95 11.77 -1.23 -18.31
CA GLU A 95 10.95 -0.50 -19.28
C GLU A 95 10.26 0.72 -18.67
N ALA A 96 9.73 0.61 -17.45
CA ALA A 96 9.16 1.73 -16.72
C ALA A 96 10.23 2.78 -16.39
N ARG A 97 11.38 2.36 -15.85
CA ARG A 97 12.49 3.26 -15.47
C ARG A 97 13.09 3.97 -16.70
N ARG A 98 13.22 3.29 -17.82
CA ARG A 98 13.68 3.89 -19.10
C ARG A 98 12.77 5.03 -19.57
N ARG A 99 11.50 4.99 -19.20
CA ARG A 99 10.51 6.06 -19.48
C ARG A 99 10.45 7.15 -18.41
N GLY A 100 11.29 7.07 -17.39
CA GLY A 100 11.30 8.01 -16.26
C GLY A 100 10.20 7.77 -15.24
N ILE A 101 9.43 6.67 -15.34
CA ILE A 101 8.36 6.34 -14.40
C ILE A 101 8.99 5.84 -13.10
N GLY A 102 8.61 6.45 -11.96
CA GLY A 102 8.99 5.95 -10.63
C GLY A 102 8.30 4.61 -10.35
N VAL A 103 9.02 3.64 -9.78
CA VAL A 103 8.49 2.29 -9.52
C VAL A 103 8.60 1.94 -8.05
N SER A 104 7.48 1.52 -7.46
CA SER A 104 7.42 0.83 -6.17
C SER A 104 6.79 -0.55 -6.36
N ILE A 105 7.05 -1.48 -5.43
CA ILE A 105 6.55 -2.86 -5.53
C ILE A 105 6.01 -3.35 -4.20
N THR A 106 4.95 -4.16 -4.25
CA THR A 106 4.34 -4.77 -3.06
C THR A 106 4.32 -6.29 -3.17
N PRO A 107 5.48 -6.96 -2.97
CA PRO A 107 5.53 -8.41 -3.03
C PRO A 107 4.83 -9.06 -1.84
N ALA A 108 4.39 -10.29 -2.04
CA ALA A 108 4.01 -11.16 -0.95
C ALA A 108 5.26 -11.73 -0.26
N ALA A 109 5.16 -12.02 1.05
CA ALA A 109 6.26 -12.62 1.78
C ALA A 109 6.32 -14.15 1.55
N THR A 110 6.48 -14.53 0.28
CA THR A 110 6.68 -15.92 -0.15
C THR A 110 8.16 -16.31 -0.04
N THR A 111 8.50 -17.52 -0.42
CA THR A 111 9.91 -17.95 -0.52
C THR A 111 10.69 -17.24 -1.63
N ALA A 112 10.01 -16.55 -2.55
CA ALA A 112 10.64 -15.73 -3.57
C ALA A 112 11.20 -14.41 -3.02
N LEU A 113 10.72 -13.96 -1.84
CA LEU A 113 11.26 -12.77 -1.19
C LEU A 113 12.58 -13.11 -0.49
N THR A 114 13.68 -12.87 -1.17
CA THR A 114 15.04 -13.07 -0.64
C THR A 114 15.82 -11.77 -0.62
N ARG A 115 16.93 -11.75 0.12
CA ARG A 115 17.82 -10.58 0.17
C ARG A 115 18.39 -10.23 -1.22
N GLU A 116 18.75 -11.25 -1.99
CA GLU A 116 19.28 -11.11 -3.34
C GLU A 116 18.26 -10.47 -4.28
N VAL A 117 16.98 -10.86 -4.17
CA VAL A 117 15.89 -10.25 -4.94
C VAL A 117 15.71 -8.77 -4.56
N LEU A 118 15.76 -8.43 -3.27
CA LEU A 118 15.68 -7.03 -2.84
C LEU A 118 16.86 -6.19 -3.34
N VAL A 119 18.07 -6.74 -3.35
CA VAL A 119 19.26 -6.09 -3.96
C VAL A 119 19.00 -5.82 -5.44
N ARG A 120 18.55 -6.83 -6.18
CA ARG A 120 18.25 -6.68 -7.61
C ARG A 120 17.14 -5.64 -7.86
N LEU A 121 16.06 -5.65 -7.08
CA LEU A 121 15.00 -4.63 -7.18
C LEU A 121 15.56 -3.22 -7.02
N LYS A 122 16.45 -3.02 -6.04
CA LYS A 122 17.12 -1.73 -5.82
C LYS A 122 18.02 -1.35 -7.00
N GLU A 123 18.82 -2.28 -7.52
CA GLU A 123 19.70 -2.08 -8.68
C GLU A 123 18.92 -1.71 -9.95
N HIS A 124 17.73 -2.30 -10.15
CA HIS A 124 16.82 -1.95 -11.24
C HIS A 124 16.02 -0.65 -10.98
N GLY A 125 16.31 0.06 -9.88
CA GLY A 125 15.74 1.39 -9.62
C GLY A 125 14.36 1.38 -8.98
N VAL A 126 13.97 0.31 -8.28
CA VAL A 126 12.78 0.31 -7.43
C VAL A 126 12.99 1.27 -6.26
N GLU A 127 12.06 2.20 -6.07
CA GLU A 127 12.19 3.33 -5.14
C GLU A 127 11.59 3.04 -3.76
N GLY A 128 10.71 2.06 -3.65
CA GLY A 128 10.06 1.70 -2.39
C GLY A 128 9.47 0.31 -2.40
N LEU A 129 9.41 -0.28 -1.22
CA LEU A 129 8.85 -1.60 -0.98
C LEU A 129 7.61 -1.51 -0.08
N GLY A 130 6.55 -2.24 -0.41
CA GLY A 130 5.41 -2.47 0.46
C GLY A 130 5.39 -3.92 0.94
N LEU A 131 5.36 -4.14 2.26
CA LEU A 131 5.15 -5.46 2.83
C LEU A 131 3.89 -5.47 3.68
N SER A 132 3.28 -6.62 3.83
CA SER A 132 2.07 -6.73 4.63
C SER A 132 2.35 -7.43 5.96
N LEU A 133 1.85 -6.86 7.06
CA LEU A 133 1.95 -7.40 8.41
C LEU A 133 0.58 -7.30 9.10
N ASP A 134 -0.13 -8.42 9.24
CA ASP A 134 -1.50 -8.46 9.77
C ASP A 134 -1.60 -9.04 11.18
N GLY A 135 -0.48 -9.18 11.85
CA GLY A 135 -0.42 -9.62 13.24
C GLY A 135 0.95 -9.36 13.84
N SER A 136 1.01 -9.11 15.14
CA SER A 136 2.25 -8.89 15.89
C SER A 136 3.01 -10.18 16.20
N THR A 137 2.39 -11.33 15.95
CA THR A 137 2.94 -12.69 16.17
C THR A 137 2.71 -13.57 14.95
N ALA A 138 3.51 -14.65 14.84
CA ALA A 138 3.34 -15.65 13.78
C ALA A 138 1.93 -16.23 13.77
N ALA A 139 1.38 -16.57 14.94
CA ALA A 139 0.05 -17.16 15.03
C ALA A 139 -1.04 -16.23 14.45
N ARG A 140 -0.98 -14.92 14.75
CA ARG A 140 -1.96 -13.95 14.25
C ARG A 140 -1.76 -13.65 12.77
N HIS A 141 -0.53 -13.38 12.36
CA HIS A 141 -0.22 -13.04 10.98
C HIS A 141 -0.49 -14.21 10.01
N ASP A 142 0.05 -15.38 10.33
CA ASP A 142 -0.06 -16.55 9.47
C ASP A 142 -1.51 -17.04 9.34
N SER A 143 -2.35 -16.85 10.37
CA SER A 143 -3.79 -17.16 10.29
C SER A 143 -4.52 -16.34 9.23
N ILE A 144 -4.12 -15.07 9.03
CA ILE A 144 -4.67 -14.20 7.98
C ILE A 144 -4.07 -14.53 6.61
N ARG A 145 -2.77 -14.81 6.56
CA ARG A 145 -2.04 -15.09 5.30
C ARG A 145 -2.26 -16.51 4.77
N GLY A 146 -2.78 -17.42 5.62
CA GLY A 146 -3.13 -18.79 5.25
C GLY A 146 -1.92 -19.73 5.02
N VAL A 147 -0.69 -19.28 5.29
CA VAL A 147 0.54 -20.05 5.09
C VAL A 147 1.49 -19.87 6.27
N PRO A 148 1.83 -20.94 7.01
CA PRO A 148 2.75 -20.88 8.12
C PRO A 148 4.13 -20.33 7.73
N GLY A 149 4.77 -19.61 8.66
CA GLY A 149 6.10 -19.02 8.48
C GLY A 149 6.11 -17.74 7.63
N THR A 150 4.94 -17.21 7.24
CA THR A 150 4.84 -15.94 6.51
C THR A 150 5.25 -14.77 7.40
N PHE A 151 4.94 -14.81 8.69
CA PHE A 151 5.38 -13.81 9.66
C PHE A 151 6.90 -13.65 9.68
N ASP A 152 7.63 -14.76 9.85
CA ASP A 152 9.09 -14.73 9.93
C ASP A 152 9.71 -14.21 8.64
N ARG A 153 9.17 -14.62 7.48
CA ARG A 153 9.62 -14.11 6.17
C ARG A 153 9.33 -12.60 6.01
N THR A 154 8.17 -12.14 6.47
CA THR A 154 7.82 -10.71 6.44
C THR A 154 8.79 -9.91 7.32
N VAL A 155 9.03 -10.34 8.55
CA VAL A 155 9.96 -9.68 9.47
C VAL A 155 11.38 -9.67 8.89
N GLN A 156 11.81 -10.78 8.33
CA GLN A 156 13.12 -10.87 7.68
C GLN A 156 13.22 -9.95 6.45
N GLY A 157 12.18 -9.88 5.64
CA GLY A 157 12.09 -8.93 4.50
C GLY A 157 12.18 -7.48 4.95
N MET A 158 11.51 -7.13 6.06
CA MET A 158 11.60 -5.78 6.65
C MET A 158 13.03 -5.45 7.11
N LEU A 159 13.73 -6.40 7.74
CA LEU A 159 15.13 -6.23 8.15
C LEU A 159 16.04 -6.00 6.94
N TRP A 160 15.95 -6.83 5.91
CA TRP A 160 16.72 -6.66 4.68
C TRP A 160 16.45 -5.32 4.00
N THR A 161 15.18 -4.89 3.96
CA THR A 161 14.79 -3.60 3.36
C THR A 161 15.43 -2.43 4.11
N LYS A 162 15.43 -2.49 5.45
CA LYS A 162 16.10 -1.52 6.31
C LYS A 162 17.61 -1.48 6.06
N ASP A 163 18.27 -2.64 6.04
CA ASP A 163 19.71 -2.76 5.80
C ASP A 163 20.12 -2.20 4.42
N LEU A 164 19.26 -2.38 3.43
CA LEU A 164 19.45 -1.85 2.09
C LEU A 164 19.15 -0.34 2.00
N GLY A 165 18.61 0.28 3.05
CA GLY A 165 18.22 1.69 3.05
C GLY A 165 17.08 2.00 2.07
N MET A 166 16.21 1.04 1.78
CA MET A 166 15.04 1.23 0.92
C MET A 166 13.85 1.75 1.75
N PRO A 167 13.07 2.72 1.23
CA PRO A 167 11.82 3.11 1.85
C PRO A 167 10.87 1.92 1.99
N LEU A 168 10.34 1.72 3.20
CA LEU A 168 9.45 0.60 3.52
C LEU A 168 8.07 1.11 3.96
N GLN A 169 7.04 0.71 3.24
CA GLN A 169 5.66 0.80 3.67
C GLN A 169 5.22 -0.54 4.24
N VAL A 170 4.55 -0.52 5.39
CA VAL A 170 3.88 -1.71 5.92
C VAL A 170 2.38 -1.54 5.82
N ASN A 171 1.70 -2.55 5.27
CA ASN A 171 0.26 -2.61 5.11
C ASN A 171 -0.33 -3.56 6.14
N THR A 172 -1.38 -3.15 6.83
CA THR A 172 -2.06 -3.97 7.84
C THR A 172 -3.56 -3.97 7.57
N LEU A 173 -4.14 -5.17 7.50
CA LEU A 173 -5.60 -5.35 7.44
C LEU A 173 -6.23 -4.91 8.77
N VAL A 174 -7.33 -4.16 8.68
CA VAL A 174 -8.17 -3.78 9.81
C VAL A 174 -9.53 -4.46 9.67
N SER A 175 -9.75 -5.46 10.50
CA SER A 175 -10.99 -6.23 10.60
C SER A 175 -11.35 -6.48 12.06
N ALA A 176 -12.48 -7.12 12.33
CA ALA A 176 -12.84 -7.50 13.70
C ALA A 176 -11.79 -8.41 14.36
N GLU A 177 -11.08 -9.23 13.56
CA GLU A 177 -10.06 -10.18 14.05
C GLU A 177 -8.67 -9.54 14.28
N THR A 178 -8.36 -8.40 13.65
CA THR A 178 -7.01 -7.84 13.68
C THR A 178 -6.88 -6.53 14.46
N ALA A 179 -8.00 -5.84 14.69
CA ALA A 179 -7.99 -4.48 15.23
C ALA A 179 -7.41 -4.38 16.66
N ASP A 180 -7.61 -5.40 17.48
CA ASP A 180 -7.09 -5.45 18.87
C ASP A 180 -5.56 -5.58 18.92
N ASP A 181 -4.92 -6.06 17.86
CA ASP A 181 -3.48 -6.27 17.75
C ASP A 181 -2.71 -5.05 17.19
N LEU A 182 -3.41 -4.06 16.67
CA LEU A 182 -2.77 -2.88 16.06
C LEU A 182 -1.81 -2.12 17.00
N PRO A 183 -2.08 -1.98 18.32
CA PRO A 183 -1.11 -1.40 19.24
C PRO A 183 0.19 -2.20 19.32
N ALA A 184 0.12 -3.53 19.35
CA ALA A 184 1.31 -4.40 19.38
C ALA A 184 2.06 -4.37 18.04
N ILE A 185 1.35 -4.30 16.90
CA ILE A 185 1.96 -4.09 15.59
C ILE A 185 2.68 -2.72 15.55
N TYR A 186 2.06 -1.66 16.05
CA TYR A 186 2.69 -0.33 16.13
C TYR A 186 4.03 -0.38 16.88
N GLU A 187 4.06 -1.00 18.06
CA GLU A 187 5.29 -1.17 18.84
C GLU A 187 6.35 -2.00 18.10
N LEU A 188 5.92 -3.01 17.36
CA LEU A 188 6.83 -3.80 16.52
C LEU A 188 7.43 -2.94 15.41
N LEU A 189 6.62 -2.16 14.69
CA LEU A 189 7.04 -1.32 13.57
C LEU A 189 8.02 -0.21 13.97
N THR A 190 7.93 0.31 15.19
CA THR A 190 8.88 1.33 15.68
C THR A 190 10.32 0.83 15.69
N ARG A 191 10.55 -0.47 15.74
CA ARG A 191 11.88 -1.11 15.78
C ARG A 191 12.50 -1.30 14.39
N PHE A 192 11.67 -1.31 13.34
CA PHE A 192 12.11 -1.64 11.98
C PHE A 192 12.47 -0.42 11.11
N GLY A 193 12.16 0.80 11.56
CA GLY A 193 12.47 2.01 10.80
C GLY A 193 11.63 2.12 9.51
N VAL A 194 10.37 1.69 9.58
CA VAL A 194 9.41 1.84 8.48
C VAL A 194 9.21 3.33 8.16
N THR A 195 8.91 3.63 6.90
CA THR A 195 8.62 5.00 6.47
C THR A 195 7.12 5.32 6.53
N ARG A 196 6.29 4.29 6.36
CA ARG A 196 4.83 4.42 6.37
C ARG A 196 4.18 3.15 6.90
N TRP A 197 3.14 3.32 7.71
CA TRP A 197 2.19 2.29 8.09
C TRP A 197 0.81 2.63 7.52
N SER A 198 0.31 1.78 6.65
CA SER A 198 -1.00 1.94 6.01
C SER A 198 -2.00 0.93 6.55
N LEU A 199 -3.07 1.42 7.14
CA LEU A 199 -4.16 0.64 7.72
C LEU A 199 -5.27 0.50 6.70
N PHE A 200 -5.47 -0.71 6.20
CA PHE A 200 -6.47 -1.05 5.21
C PHE A 200 -7.72 -1.57 5.90
N PHE A 201 -8.75 -0.74 6.01
CA PHE A 201 -10.03 -1.18 6.54
C PHE A 201 -10.66 -2.17 5.58
N LEU A 202 -11.16 -3.28 6.12
CA LEU A 202 -11.70 -4.38 5.35
C LEU A 202 -12.83 -3.92 4.42
N ILE A 203 -12.68 -4.26 3.14
CA ILE A 203 -13.77 -4.28 2.17
C ILE A 203 -14.13 -5.74 1.96
N SER A 204 -15.41 -6.09 2.07
CA SER A 204 -15.89 -7.46 1.94
C SER A 204 -16.02 -7.87 0.46
N VAL A 205 -14.87 -7.95 -0.25
CA VAL A 205 -14.76 -8.39 -1.64
C VAL A 205 -13.79 -9.57 -1.76
N GLY A 206 -13.91 -10.34 -2.82
CA GLY A 206 -13.11 -11.55 -3.03
C GLY A 206 -13.17 -12.48 -1.81
N ARG A 207 -12.05 -13.12 -1.48
CA ARG A 207 -11.98 -13.98 -0.28
C ARG A 207 -12.21 -13.21 1.04
N GLY A 208 -12.04 -11.89 1.03
CA GLY A 208 -12.28 -11.05 2.21
C GLY A 208 -13.74 -10.99 2.64
N SER A 209 -14.67 -11.45 1.81
CA SER A 209 -16.10 -11.53 2.15
C SER A 209 -16.43 -12.46 3.32
N ILE A 210 -15.52 -13.37 3.69
CA ILE A 210 -15.67 -14.28 4.84
C ILE A 210 -15.23 -13.65 6.17
N LEU A 211 -14.56 -12.49 6.13
CA LEU A 211 -14.12 -11.78 7.32
C LEU A 211 -15.15 -10.74 7.74
N GLU A 212 -15.20 -10.48 9.03
CA GLU A 212 -16.10 -9.46 9.58
C GLU A 212 -15.43 -8.09 9.65
N PRO A 213 -16.07 -7.04 9.12
CA PRO A 213 -15.63 -5.67 9.33
C PRO A 213 -15.83 -5.28 10.80
N LEU A 214 -15.15 -4.20 11.22
CA LEU A 214 -15.43 -3.61 12.52
C LEU A 214 -16.87 -3.07 12.60
N SER A 215 -17.48 -3.16 13.79
CA SER A 215 -18.69 -2.39 14.05
C SER A 215 -18.41 -0.88 13.91
N THR A 216 -19.44 -0.10 13.65
CA THR A 216 -19.31 1.36 13.51
C THR A 216 -18.65 1.99 14.74
N GLU A 217 -19.03 1.57 15.94
CA GLU A 217 -18.50 2.09 17.19
C GLU A 217 -17.03 1.69 17.40
N ALA A 218 -16.67 0.45 17.06
CA ALA A 218 -15.29 -0.03 17.13
C ALA A 218 -14.42 0.70 16.12
N ALA A 219 -14.92 0.91 14.90
CA ALA A 219 -14.22 1.64 13.85
C ALA A 219 -13.97 3.11 14.25
N GLU A 220 -14.95 3.78 14.86
CA GLU A 220 -14.77 5.17 15.34
C GLU A 220 -13.74 5.27 16.47
N LYS A 221 -13.80 4.36 17.44
CA LYS A 221 -12.80 4.28 18.52
C LYS A 221 -11.40 4.06 17.98
N LEU A 222 -11.28 3.13 17.04
CA LEU A 222 -10.00 2.83 16.38
C LEU A 222 -9.49 4.03 15.58
N MET A 223 -10.32 4.70 14.80
CA MET A 223 -9.93 5.90 14.04
C MET A 223 -9.44 7.02 14.96
N ALA A 224 -10.05 7.20 16.14
CA ALA A 224 -9.59 8.15 17.14
C ALA A 224 -8.20 7.77 17.68
N TRP A 225 -7.99 6.49 17.98
CA TRP A 225 -6.68 5.97 18.40
C TRP A 225 -5.63 6.14 17.30
N VAL A 226 -5.96 5.82 16.03
CA VAL A 226 -5.07 6.02 14.88
C VAL A 226 -4.66 7.49 14.77
N TYR A 227 -5.60 8.43 14.92
CA TYR A 227 -5.28 9.86 14.89
C TYR A 227 -4.29 10.26 15.99
N GLN A 228 -4.49 9.77 17.20
CA GLN A 228 -3.60 10.06 18.32
C GLN A 228 -2.21 9.42 18.13
N THR A 229 -2.17 8.20 17.63
CA THR A 229 -0.94 7.47 17.34
C THR A 229 -0.14 8.13 16.21
N ALA A 230 -0.81 8.56 15.13
CA ALA A 230 -0.18 9.22 13.99
C ALA A 230 0.57 10.51 14.39
N ARG A 231 0.13 11.19 15.43
CA ARG A 231 0.79 12.42 15.94
C ARG A 231 2.11 12.16 16.69
N LYS A 232 2.35 10.94 17.10
CA LYS A 232 3.50 10.53 17.92
C LYS A 232 4.43 9.56 17.19
N ALA A 233 3.94 8.96 16.11
CA ALA A 233 4.66 7.94 15.37
C ALA A 233 5.91 8.54 14.71
N PRO A 234 7.05 7.81 14.68
CA PRO A 234 8.27 8.21 13.97
C PRO A 234 8.16 7.98 12.45
N PHE A 235 7.02 7.51 11.97
CA PHE A 235 6.69 7.23 10.58
C PHE A 235 5.27 7.73 10.25
N ILE A 236 4.95 7.81 8.97
CA ILE A 236 3.60 8.19 8.54
C ILE A 236 2.62 7.06 8.87
N VAL A 237 1.50 7.40 9.52
CA VAL A 237 0.37 6.50 9.69
C VAL A 237 -0.77 6.99 8.80
N ALA A 238 -1.25 6.14 7.92
CA ALA A 238 -2.30 6.44 6.97
C ALA A 238 -3.42 5.39 7.04
N THR A 239 -4.63 5.80 6.67
CA THR A 239 -5.77 4.90 6.54
C THR A 239 -6.18 4.80 5.08
N THR A 240 -6.61 3.60 4.66
CA THR A 240 -7.21 3.31 3.37
C THR A 240 -8.58 2.70 3.63
N GLU A 241 -9.56 3.03 2.79
CA GLU A 241 -10.96 2.56 2.93
C GLU A 241 -11.61 2.97 4.27
N ALA A 242 -11.22 4.14 4.78
CA ALA A 242 -11.74 4.70 6.03
C ALA A 242 -12.36 6.09 5.81
N PRO A 243 -13.47 6.22 5.09
CA PRO A 243 -14.03 7.51 4.69
C PRO A 243 -14.39 8.41 5.89
N SER A 244 -14.70 7.83 7.04
CA SER A 244 -15.02 8.54 8.26
C SER A 244 -13.80 9.05 9.05
N TYR A 245 -12.57 8.64 8.72
CA TYR A 245 -11.37 8.99 9.49
C TYR A 245 -11.20 10.51 9.68
N ARG A 246 -11.37 11.29 8.60
CA ARG A 246 -11.26 12.76 8.66
C ARG A 246 -12.28 13.37 9.62
N ARG A 247 -13.52 12.89 9.60
CA ARG A 247 -14.59 13.35 10.49
C ARG A 247 -14.22 13.06 11.94
N VAL A 248 -13.82 11.82 12.24
CA VAL A 248 -13.42 11.39 13.60
C VAL A 248 -12.24 12.21 14.12
N ALA A 249 -11.19 12.37 13.31
CA ALA A 249 -10.02 13.16 13.69
C ALA A 249 -10.38 14.62 13.99
N ILE A 250 -11.29 15.24 13.22
CA ILE A 250 -11.78 16.60 13.50
C ILE A 250 -12.58 16.65 14.82
N GLN A 251 -13.38 15.62 15.10
CA GLN A 251 -14.11 15.54 16.37
C GLN A 251 -13.15 15.44 17.57
N VAL A 252 -12.10 14.62 17.47
CA VAL A 252 -11.06 14.52 18.50
C VAL A 252 -10.37 15.87 18.70
N MET A 253 -9.98 16.56 17.61
CA MET A 253 -9.37 17.89 17.70
C MET A 253 -10.28 18.91 18.41
N ARG A 254 -11.60 18.88 18.14
CA ARG A 254 -12.58 19.74 18.81
C ARG A 254 -12.71 19.41 20.30
N ALA A 255 -12.73 18.13 20.65
CA ALA A 255 -12.75 17.67 22.04
C ALA A 255 -11.48 18.09 22.81
N GLU A 256 -10.34 18.18 22.11
CA GLU A 256 -9.07 18.72 22.63
C GLU A 256 -9.07 20.27 22.73
N GLY A 257 -10.18 20.95 22.42
CA GLY A 257 -10.33 22.41 22.50
C GLY A 257 -9.76 23.17 21.28
N LYS A 258 -9.35 22.50 20.20
CA LYS A 258 -8.85 23.17 18.99
C LYS A 258 -9.95 23.94 18.28
N ARG A 259 -9.61 25.14 17.84
CA ARG A 259 -10.53 26.05 17.13
C ARG A 259 -10.43 25.89 15.61
N GLY A 260 -11.37 26.48 14.90
CA GLY A 260 -11.52 26.31 13.45
C GLY A 260 -10.26 26.59 12.64
N ASP A 261 -9.45 27.60 13.02
CA ASP A 261 -8.21 27.93 12.29
C ASP A 261 -7.11 26.90 12.51
N GLU A 262 -6.98 26.35 13.71
CA GLU A 262 -6.01 25.27 14.00
C GLU A 262 -6.41 24.00 13.27
N ILE A 263 -7.71 23.68 13.23
CA ILE A 263 -8.24 22.53 12.48
C ILE A 263 -7.94 22.69 10.99
N ARG A 264 -8.22 23.88 10.40
CA ARG A 264 -7.95 24.16 8.99
C ARG A 264 -6.47 24.09 8.61
N ARG A 265 -5.57 24.36 9.55
CA ARG A 265 -4.12 24.23 9.35
C ARG A 265 -3.59 22.82 9.56
N SER A 266 -4.39 21.92 10.12
CA SER A 266 -3.96 20.53 10.38
C SER A 266 -3.72 19.75 9.07
N PRO A 267 -2.80 18.78 9.08
CA PRO A 267 -2.60 17.87 7.95
C PRO A 267 -3.89 17.14 7.55
N VAL A 268 -4.71 16.75 8.52
CA VAL A 268 -5.99 16.06 8.30
C VAL A 268 -6.97 16.91 7.49
N TRP A 269 -6.99 18.24 7.73
CA TRP A 269 -7.84 19.14 6.96
C TRP A 269 -7.30 19.43 5.58
N ARG A 270 -5.99 19.68 5.48
CA ARG A 270 -5.32 20.05 4.21
C ARG A 270 -5.16 18.88 3.25
N SER A 271 -5.12 17.67 3.79
CA SER A 271 -5.05 16.47 2.97
C SER A 271 -6.34 16.35 2.15
N SER A 272 -6.29 16.83 0.94
CA SER A 272 -7.30 16.52 -0.09
C SER A 272 -7.11 15.13 -0.66
N GLY A 273 -6.41 14.25 0.04
CA GLY A 273 -6.01 12.88 -0.25
C GLY A 273 -6.40 12.31 -1.60
N ILE A 274 -5.51 11.58 -2.18
CA ILE A 274 -5.90 10.68 -3.27
C ILE A 274 -6.96 9.72 -2.75
N ARG A 275 -7.91 9.40 -3.59
CA ARG A 275 -8.98 8.43 -3.35
C ARG A 275 -9.33 7.74 -4.65
N ASP A 276 -10.10 6.70 -4.56
CA ASP A 276 -10.60 5.98 -5.71
C ASP A 276 -11.23 6.92 -6.75
N GLY A 277 -10.81 6.79 -8.00
CA GLY A 277 -11.21 7.68 -9.10
C GLY A 277 -10.69 9.12 -9.00
N HIS A 278 -9.83 9.43 -8.01
CA HIS A 278 -9.23 10.76 -7.88
C HIS A 278 -7.76 10.67 -7.45
N GLY A 279 -6.88 10.73 -8.42
CA GLY A 279 -5.43 10.59 -8.23
C GLY A 279 -4.96 9.13 -8.15
N ILE A 280 -5.84 8.16 -8.25
CA ILE A 280 -5.55 6.73 -8.32
C ILE A 280 -6.16 6.16 -9.61
N VAL A 281 -5.37 5.30 -10.26
CA VAL A 281 -5.82 4.40 -11.33
C VAL A 281 -5.36 3.00 -10.94
N PHE A 282 -6.23 2.03 -11.11
CA PHE A 282 -5.92 0.61 -10.97
C PHE A 282 -6.00 -0.07 -12.33
N VAL A 283 -5.01 -0.90 -12.64
CA VAL A 283 -4.96 -1.73 -13.85
C VAL A 283 -4.92 -3.19 -13.42
N SER A 284 -5.86 -3.99 -13.92
CA SER A 284 -5.91 -5.44 -13.67
C SER A 284 -4.78 -6.16 -14.38
N HIS A 285 -4.60 -7.45 -14.07
CA HIS A 285 -3.65 -8.32 -14.77
C HIS A 285 -4.02 -8.53 -16.26
N THR A 286 -5.30 -8.39 -16.62
CA THR A 286 -5.82 -8.45 -17.98
C THR A 286 -5.84 -7.11 -18.71
N GLY A 287 -5.47 -6.00 -18.03
CA GLY A 287 -5.39 -4.67 -18.62
C GLY A 287 -6.65 -3.82 -18.43
N ASP A 288 -7.65 -4.28 -17.69
CA ASP A 288 -8.83 -3.48 -17.38
C ASP A 288 -8.48 -2.32 -16.45
N ILE A 289 -9.03 -1.15 -16.76
CA ILE A 289 -8.79 0.07 -16.00
C ILE A 289 -9.96 0.34 -15.07
N CYS A 290 -9.66 0.40 -13.78
CA CYS A 290 -10.62 0.63 -12.72
C CYS A 290 -10.23 1.84 -11.87
N PRO A 291 -11.21 2.55 -11.25
CA PRO A 291 -10.91 3.64 -10.32
C PRO A 291 -10.30 3.15 -9.01
N ALA A 292 -10.51 1.87 -8.65
CA ALA A 292 -9.99 1.23 -7.45
C ALA A 292 -9.77 -0.26 -7.66
N GLY A 293 -8.85 -0.84 -6.89
CA GLY A 293 -8.62 -2.27 -6.91
C GLY A 293 -9.81 -3.11 -6.44
N SER A 294 -10.62 -2.58 -5.53
CA SER A 294 -11.85 -3.25 -5.05
C SER A 294 -12.94 -3.42 -6.11
N LEU A 295 -12.82 -2.75 -7.25
CA LEU A 295 -13.76 -2.82 -8.38
C LEU A 295 -13.20 -3.64 -9.55
N ALA A 296 -11.98 -4.14 -9.46
CA ALA A 296 -11.42 -5.08 -10.41
C ALA A 296 -11.96 -6.48 -10.08
N SER A 297 -12.79 -7.02 -10.93
CA SER A 297 -13.38 -8.36 -10.81
C SER A 297 -12.52 -9.41 -11.50
#